data_d5de3be5d436c20c06acf7f5be773b8c
#
_entry.id   d5de3be5d436c20c06acf7f5be773b8c
#
_cell.length_a   1.000
_cell.length_b   1.000
_cell.length_c   1.000
_cell.angle_alpha   90.00
_cell.angle_beta   90.00
_cell.angle_gamma   90.00
#
_symmetry.space_group_name_H-M   'P 1'
#
loop_
_entity.id
_entity.type
_entity.pdbx_description
1 polymer ?
#
loop_
_entity_poly.entity_id
_entity_poly.type
_entity_poly.pdbx_seq_one_letter_code
_entity_poly.pdbx_strand_id
1 'polypeptide(L)'
;LSSVERYDPALDAWEAVAPMATERSNHGVAVLDDRLYAVGGRNDDGYLSSVERYDPALDAWEAVVPMAAARDYHAVAVLDGKLYAVGGDDGDYNVLSSVER
;
A
#
# COMPACT_ATOMS: atom_id res chain seq x y z
N LEU A 1 -8.33 8.37 -1.73
CA LEU A 1 -8.09 9.03 -0.45
C LEU A 1 -6.67 8.76 0.03
N SER A 2 -6.15 9.68 0.82
CA SER A 2 -4.87 9.52 1.50
C SER A 2 -5.02 9.35 3.00
N SER A 3 -6.21 9.57 3.54
CA SER A 3 -6.46 9.51 4.98
C SER A 3 -6.32 8.09 5.52
N VAL A 4 -5.85 8.00 6.75
CA VAL A 4 -5.66 6.75 7.45
C VAL A 4 -6.23 6.89 8.87
N GLU A 5 -7.01 5.90 9.28
CA GLU A 5 -7.52 5.81 10.63
C GLU A 5 -7.12 4.45 11.22
N ARG A 6 -6.91 4.42 12.51
CA ARG A 6 -6.66 3.18 13.23
C ARG A 6 -7.65 3.02 14.36
N TYR A 7 -8.05 1.79 14.60
CA TYR A 7 -8.94 1.44 15.68
C TYR A 7 -8.15 1.04 16.92
N ASP A 8 -8.47 1.66 18.07
CA ASP A 8 -7.89 1.28 19.35
C ASP A 8 -8.93 0.47 20.13
N PRO A 9 -8.75 -0.84 20.27
CA PRO A 9 -9.74 -1.67 20.98
C PRO A 9 -9.80 -1.38 22.48
N ALA A 10 -8.75 -0.82 23.08
CA ALA A 10 -8.78 -0.44 24.49
C ALA A 10 -9.71 0.73 24.74
N LEU A 11 -9.85 1.64 23.77
CA LEU A 11 -10.71 2.82 23.85
C LEU A 11 -12.03 2.63 23.08
N ASP A 12 -12.16 1.55 22.30
CA ASP A 12 -13.27 1.33 21.38
C ASP A 12 -13.51 2.57 20.51
N ALA A 13 -12.44 3.09 19.91
CA ALA A 13 -12.49 4.33 19.16
C ALA A 13 -11.52 4.28 17.97
N TRP A 14 -11.89 4.98 16.90
CA TRP A 14 -11.03 5.23 15.75
C TRP A 14 -10.31 6.56 15.95
N GLU A 15 -9.06 6.60 15.56
CA GLU A 15 -8.26 7.82 15.62
C GLU A 15 -7.53 8.03 14.28
N ALA A 16 -7.43 9.29 13.87
CA ALA A 16 -6.68 9.65 12.68
C ALA A 16 -5.18 9.54 12.96
N VAL A 17 -4.44 9.01 11.99
CA VAL A 17 -2.97 9.02 11.99
C VAL A 17 -2.49 9.79 10.77
N ALA A 18 -1.18 9.92 10.58
CA ALA A 18 -0.64 10.67 9.45
C ALA A 18 -1.19 10.11 8.13
N PRO A 19 -1.66 10.96 7.21
CA PRO A 19 -2.12 10.49 5.90
C PRO A 19 -0.93 10.06 5.05
N MET A 20 -1.20 9.18 4.06
CA MET A 20 -0.20 8.83 3.05
C MET A 20 0.23 10.08 2.28
N ALA A 21 1.45 10.07 1.76
CA ALA A 21 1.93 11.16 0.91
C ALA A 21 1.20 11.20 -0.43
N THR A 22 0.72 10.06 -0.91
CA THR A 22 0.04 9.93 -2.20
C THR A 22 -1.36 9.37 -2.00
N GLU A 23 -2.36 10.00 -2.59
CA GLU A 23 -3.71 9.44 -2.63
C GLU A 23 -3.71 8.15 -3.44
N ARG A 24 -4.46 7.14 -2.94
CA ARG A 24 -4.53 5.83 -3.57
C ARG A 24 -5.92 5.24 -3.45
N SER A 25 -6.34 4.55 -4.49
CA SER A 25 -7.49 3.66 -4.43
C SER A 25 -7.08 2.32 -5.06
N ASN A 26 -7.80 1.26 -4.71
CA ASN A 26 -7.55 -0.09 -5.24
C ASN A 26 -6.11 -0.57 -5.01
N HIS A 27 -5.49 -0.09 -3.94
CA HIS A 27 -4.13 -0.45 -3.56
C HIS A 27 -4.13 -1.67 -2.64
N GLY A 28 -2.95 -2.28 -2.49
CA GLY A 28 -2.74 -3.35 -1.52
C GLY A 28 -2.17 -2.81 -0.22
N VAL A 29 -2.45 -3.50 0.86
CA VAL A 29 -1.93 -3.16 2.19
C VAL A 29 -1.47 -4.43 2.87
N ALA A 30 -0.31 -4.38 3.52
CA ALA A 30 0.20 -5.49 4.31
C ALA A 30 1.14 -4.99 5.41
N VAL A 31 1.37 -5.85 6.41
CA VAL A 31 2.28 -5.56 7.53
C VAL A 31 3.54 -6.39 7.36
N LEU A 32 4.68 -5.73 7.48
CA LEU A 32 5.99 -6.37 7.47
C LEU A 32 6.90 -5.64 8.46
N ASP A 33 7.52 -6.40 9.38
CA ASP A 33 8.44 -5.86 10.39
C ASP A 33 7.85 -4.67 11.18
N ASP A 34 6.61 -4.82 11.63
CA ASP A 34 5.86 -3.83 12.41
C ASP A 34 5.60 -2.52 11.67
N ARG A 35 5.70 -2.52 10.35
CA ARG A 35 5.34 -1.38 9.51
C ARG A 35 4.21 -1.76 8.55
N LEU A 36 3.37 -0.79 8.27
CA LEU A 36 2.24 -0.95 7.35
C LEU A 36 2.67 -0.43 5.97
N TYR A 37 2.52 -1.25 4.95
CA TYR A 37 2.87 -0.88 3.58
C TYR A 37 1.62 -0.64 2.76
N ALA A 38 1.60 0.47 2.02
CA ALA A 38 0.58 0.76 1.02
C ALA A 38 1.23 0.64 -0.36
N VAL A 39 0.70 -0.23 -1.19
CA VAL A 39 1.37 -0.73 -2.39
C VAL A 39 0.52 -0.45 -3.63
N GLY A 40 1.04 0.34 -4.55
CA GLY A 40 0.38 0.57 -5.83
C GLY A 40 -0.97 1.26 -5.75
N GLY A 41 -1.90 0.82 -6.58
CA GLY A 41 -3.21 1.42 -6.73
C GLY A 41 -3.25 2.45 -7.83
N ARG A 42 -4.18 3.38 -7.76
CA ARG A 42 -4.30 4.48 -8.74
C ARG A 42 -4.84 5.74 -8.08
N ASN A 43 -4.62 6.85 -8.76
CA ASN A 43 -5.20 8.15 -8.41
C ASN A 43 -5.48 8.94 -9.70
N ASP A 44 -5.73 10.24 -9.59
CA ASP A 44 -6.01 11.09 -10.74
C ASP A 44 -4.82 11.23 -11.70
N ASP A 45 -3.61 10.94 -11.24
CA ASP A 45 -2.40 10.98 -12.06
C ASP A 45 -2.10 9.66 -12.76
N GLY A 46 -2.89 8.62 -12.49
CA GLY A 46 -2.76 7.34 -13.16
C GLY A 46 -2.53 6.16 -12.22
N TYR A 47 -2.00 5.08 -12.77
CA TYR A 47 -1.70 3.85 -12.06
C TYR A 47 -0.34 3.97 -11.38
N LEU A 48 -0.22 3.38 -10.20
CA LEU A 48 0.93 3.60 -9.32
C LEU A 48 1.79 2.34 -9.20
N SER A 49 3.10 2.53 -9.34
CA SER A 49 4.09 1.53 -8.93
C SER A 49 4.69 1.86 -7.56
N SER A 50 4.40 3.05 -7.03
CA SER A 50 4.98 3.53 -5.78
C SER A 50 4.48 2.75 -4.57
N VAL A 51 5.32 2.69 -3.56
CA VAL A 51 5.05 2.01 -2.30
C VAL A 51 5.46 2.94 -1.16
N GLU A 52 4.59 3.07 -0.17
CA GLU A 52 4.87 3.83 1.04
C GLU A 52 4.75 2.90 2.24
N ARG A 53 5.53 3.17 3.27
CA ARG A 53 5.37 2.46 4.54
C ARG A 53 5.17 3.43 5.69
N TYR A 54 4.33 3.02 6.63
CA TYR A 54 4.02 3.78 7.82
C TYR A 54 4.86 3.28 8.99
N ASP A 55 5.53 4.22 9.67
CA ASP A 55 6.25 3.94 10.91
C ASP A 55 5.39 4.44 12.09
N PRO A 56 4.81 3.53 12.89
CA PRO A 56 3.94 3.94 13.99
C PRO A 56 4.69 4.69 15.10
N ALA A 57 5.99 4.46 15.27
CA ALA A 57 6.77 5.16 16.27
C ALA A 57 6.95 6.64 15.93
N LEU A 58 7.02 6.96 14.64
CA LEU A 58 7.21 8.34 14.15
C LEU A 58 5.90 8.99 13.69
N ASP A 59 4.81 8.21 13.58
CA ASP A 59 3.56 8.66 12.96
C ASP A 59 3.84 9.34 11.62
N ALA A 60 4.57 8.64 10.76
CA ALA A 60 5.00 9.18 9.47
C ALA A 60 5.05 8.09 8.40
N TRP A 61 4.75 8.49 7.17
CA TRP A 61 4.89 7.65 5.98
C TRP A 61 6.17 8.00 5.26
N GLU A 62 6.85 6.99 4.73
CA GLU A 62 8.06 7.18 3.92
C GLU A 62 7.97 6.35 2.65
N ALA A 63 8.50 6.90 1.56
CA ALA A 63 8.58 6.18 0.31
C ALA A 63 9.68 5.11 0.40
N VAL A 64 9.40 3.94 -0.16
CA VAL A 64 10.39 2.89 -0.35
C VAL A 64 10.55 2.63 -1.84
N VAL A 65 11.40 1.67 -2.23
CA VAL A 65 11.62 1.39 -3.64
C VAL A 65 10.29 0.98 -4.31
N PRO A 66 9.95 1.56 -5.47
CA PRO A 66 8.71 1.20 -6.15
C PRO A 66 8.79 -0.18 -6.79
N MET A 67 7.63 -0.73 -7.13
CA MET A 67 7.54 -1.94 -7.94
C MET A 67 8.04 -1.68 -9.37
N ALA A 68 8.40 -2.74 -10.09
CA ALA A 68 8.76 -2.63 -11.51
C ALA A 68 7.56 -2.26 -12.38
N ALA A 69 6.36 -2.70 -12.01
CA ALA A 69 5.12 -2.42 -12.76
C ALA A 69 4.11 -1.70 -11.89
N ALA A 70 3.41 -0.72 -12.47
CA ALA A 70 2.24 -0.12 -11.83
C ALA A 70 1.12 -1.16 -11.75
N ARG A 71 0.42 -1.23 -10.62
CA ARG A 71 -0.64 -2.22 -10.39
C ARG A 71 -1.76 -1.61 -9.58
N ASP A 72 -3.00 -1.91 -9.97
CA ASP A 72 -4.15 -1.73 -9.10
C ASP A 72 -4.97 -3.03 -9.08
N TYR A 73 -5.92 -3.13 -8.15
CA TYR A 73 -6.70 -4.35 -7.94
C TYR A 73 -5.82 -5.61 -7.79
N HIS A 74 -4.62 -5.44 -7.25
CA HIS A 74 -3.69 -6.54 -7.03
C HIS A 74 -3.82 -7.06 -5.60
N ALA A 75 -3.26 -8.23 -5.35
CA ALA A 75 -3.16 -8.80 -4.02
C ALA A 75 -1.77 -8.53 -3.44
N VAL A 76 -1.69 -8.33 -2.13
CA VAL A 76 -0.43 -8.16 -1.41
C VAL A 76 -0.43 -9.09 -0.21
N ALA A 77 0.69 -9.75 0.02
CA ALA A 77 0.85 -10.63 1.17
C ALA A 77 2.31 -10.69 1.59
N VAL A 78 2.54 -11.14 2.81
CA VAL A 78 3.89 -11.31 3.37
C VAL A 78 4.16 -12.80 3.54
N LEU A 79 5.32 -13.24 3.05
CA LEU A 79 5.78 -14.62 3.21
C LEU A 79 7.29 -14.62 3.42
N ASP A 80 7.74 -15.26 4.49
CA ASP A 80 9.16 -15.41 4.82
C ASP A 80 9.93 -14.08 4.82
N GLY A 81 9.36 -13.05 5.44
CA GLY A 81 10.00 -11.76 5.59
C GLY A 81 10.06 -10.94 4.31
N LYS A 82 9.26 -11.30 3.30
CA LYS A 82 9.19 -10.54 2.05
C LYS A 82 7.75 -10.17 1.73
N LEU A 83 7.58 -9.04 1.08
CA LEU A 83 6.30 -8.52 0.63
C LEU A 83 6.10 -8.91 -0.84
N TYR A 84 4.95 -9.50 -1.17
CA TYR A 84 4.63 -9.93 -2.53
C TYR A 84 3.47 -9.10 -3.06
N ALA A 85 3.59 -8.61 -4.29
CA ALA A 85 2.50 -8.01 -5.05
C ALA A 85 2.17 -8.95 -6.22
N VAL A 86 0.91 -9.36 -6.31
CA VAL A 86 0.48 -10.46 -7.19
C VAL A 86 -0.61 -9.97 -8.14
N GLY A 87 -0.34 -10.03 -9.43
CA GLY A 87 -1.34 -9.79 -10.48
C GLY A 87 -1.82 -8.34 -10.54
N GLY A 88 -3.10 -8.17 -10.82
CA GLY A 88 -3.73 -6.86 -10.96
C GLY A 88 -3.78 -6.37 -12.40
N ASP A 89 -3.87 -5.06 -12.55
CA ASP A 89 -4.08 -4.36 -13.83
C ASP A 89 -3.07 -3.21 -13.90
N ASP A 90 -2.48 -2.96 -15.07
CA ASP A 90 -1.46 -1.92 -15.22
C ASP A 90 -1.98 -0.62 -15.85
N GLY A 91 -3.28 -0.55 -16.13
CA GLY A 91 -3.88 0.64 -16.70
C GLY A 91 -3.93 0.69 -18.23
N ASP A 92 -3.22 -0.22 -18.91
CA ASP A 92 -3.18 -0.28 -20.38
C ASP A 92 -4.00 -1.45 -20.91
N TYR A 93 -5.09 -1.80 -20.20
CA TYR A 93 -5.95 -2.95 -20.48
C TYR A 93 -5.23 -4.29 -20.36
N ASN A 94 -4.08 -4.32 -19.71
CA ASN A 94 -3.33 -5.55 -19.47
C ASN A 94 -3.66 -6.11 -18.08
N VAL A 95 -4.14 -7.32 -18.04
CA VAL A 95 -4.29 -8.06 -16.81
C VAL A 95 -2.95 -8.72 -16.52
N LEU A 96 -2.38 -8.43 -15.35
CA LEU A 96 -1.05 -8.90 -15.00
C LEU A 96 -1.10 -10.30 -14.41
N SER A 97 -0.20 -11.16 -14.84
CA SER A 97 0.04 -12.46 -14.22
C SER A 97 1.33 -12.48 -13.42
N SER A 98 2.11 -11.40 -13.50
CA SER A 98 3.40 -11.31 -12.84
C SER A 98 3.27 -11.13 -11.33
N VAL A 99 4.32 -11.53 -10.61
CA VAL A 99 4.44 -11.43 -9.17
C VAL A 99 5.75 -10.73 -8.87
N GLU A 100 5.72 -9.76 -7.94
CA GLU A 100 6.92 -9.05 -7.49
C GLU A 100 7.07 -9.20 -5.97
N ARG A 101 8.31 -9.17 -5.51
CA ARG A 101 8.64 -9.22 -4.09
C ARG A 101 9.77 -8.29 -3.71
#